data_0994e089e4b8da2de0c598f646e3071d
#
_entry.id   0994e089e4b8da2de0c598f646e3071d
#
_cell.length_a   1.000
_cell.length_b   1.000
_cell.length_c   1.000
_cell.angle_alpha   90.00
_cell.angle_beta   90.00
_cell.angle_gamma   90.00
#
_symmetry.space_group_name_H-M   'P 1'
#
loop_
_entity.id
_entity.type
_entity.pdbx_description
1 polymer ?
#
loop_
_entity_poly.entity_id
_entity_poly.type
_entity_poly.pdbx_seq_one_letter_code
_entity_poly.pdbx_strand_id
1 'polypeptide(L)'
;MKISRVLFIMLFFLLFSFALLVGGKVPYFLFYVIIFSTSLPLIHNLYSIKNIKAHITLPEAQVYQGDTIAIHYSLENKGSLSIPYIEMSDEFTSLLQKKKSKNTILSLDKKDIYNKTENIKLNRRGYYKIVAIKVKLRDILGIYSFKKTLSNESDLLVYPKPIEIENFPGILSYARGDRAFKDSQAEDKSNIHSFREYKEGDNMKAIHWKLSSKFDNLMVKEYEKSGDTNLTLILDNSYKSLKDDRDMRLEDKIVDVSLSIVNYALKREIKVKLFFQDKDRTVYIEGSDNSDLKTVLRSFAELKAEGKYNYSLFAESHTNHLSKRDPLIFISPVLDKDIAGKILDIKIKGVNIVFIVITDLERQWKKIDLNIENRLQEEAIKILIIDYKSSIKEILEAYHE
;
A
#
# COMPACT_ATOMS: atom_id res chain seq x y z
N MET A 1 38.30 18.56 4.76
CA MET A 1 37.56 19.01 5.96
C MET A 1 38.23 18.69 7.31
N LYS A 2 38.70 17.48 7.58
CA LYS A 2 39.47 17.18 8.81
C LYS A 2 40.79 17.93 8.85
N ILE A 3 41.47 18.04 7.74
CA ILE A 3 42.79 18.68 7.61
C ILE A 3 42.73 20.19 7.91
N SER A 4 41.73 20.90 7.39
CA SER A 4 41.57 22.34 7.65
C SER A 4 41.38 22.65 9.14
N ARG A 5 40.56 21.84 9.83
CA ARG A 5 40.34 22.01 11.28
C ARG A 5 41.60 21.78 12.10
N VAL A 6 42.38 20.76 11.77
CA VAL A 6 43.64 20.46 12.43
C VAL A 6 44.62 21.61 12.22
N LEU A 7 44.74 22.12 11.00
CA LEU A 7 45.61 23.27 10.69
C LEU A 7 45.19 24.53 11.49
N PHE A 8 43.90 24.82 11.59
CA PHE A 8 43.43 25.95 12.40
C PHE A 8 43.74 25.78 13.89
N ILE A 9 43.55 24.59 14.42
CA ILE A 9 43.90 24.30 15.83
C ILE A 9 45.41 24.46 16.05
N MET A 10 46.23 23.93 15.16
CA MET A 10 47.68 24.10 15.26
C MET A 10 48.07 25.57 15.17
N LEU A 11 47.49 26.33 14.24
CA LEU A 11 47.78 27.76 14.09
C LEU A 11 47.34 28.56 15.34
N PHE A 12 46.18 28.19 15.93
CA PHE A 12 45.72 28.80 17.19
C PHE A 12 46.69 28.59 18.30
N PHE A 13 47.17 27.38 18.54
CA PHE A 13 48.15 27.10 19.59
C PHE A 13 49.50 27.73 19.29
N LEU A 14 49.93 27.79 18.05
CA LEU A 14 51.18 28.44 17.65
C LEU A 14 51.13 29.95 17.94
N LEU A 15 50.05 30.64 17.52
CA LEU A 15 49.87 32.06 17.76
C LEU A 15 49.67 32.39 19.25
N PHE A 16 48.98 31.50 19.99
CA PHE A 16 48.84 31.61 21.43
C PHE A 16 50.20 31.53 22.13
N SER A 17 51.01 30.53 21.79
CA SER A 17 52.37 30.38 22.33
C SER A 17 53.27 31.56 21.95
N PHE A 18 53.14 32.02 20.67
CA PHE A 18 53.92 33.19 20.22
C PHE A 18 53.55 34.47 20.99
N ALA A 19 52.22 34.65 21.25
CA ALA A 19 51.80 35.83 22.06
C ALA A 19 52.26 35.78 23.49
N LEU A 20 52.35 34.58 24.11
CA LEU A 20 52.81 34.42 25.48
C LEU A 20 54.32 34.53 25.62
N LEU A 21 55.10 33.95 24.68
CA LEU A 21 56.57 33.86 24.80
C LEU A 21 57.28 35.15 24.35
N VAL A 22 56.80 35.78 23.27
CA VAL A 22 57.42 36.95 22.66
C VAL A 22 56.83 38.24 23.24
N GLY A 23 55.53 38.26 23.51
CA GLY A 23 54.81 39.44 23.99
C GLY A 23 54.75 40.56 22.94
N GLY A 24 54.28 41.76 23.38
CA GLY A 24 54.24 42.96 22.53
C GLY A 24 52.95 43.04 21.66
N LYS A 25 52.79 44.16 20.95
CA LYS A 25 51.57 44.51 20.25
C LYS A 25 51.22 43.54 19.05
N VAL A 26 52.22 43.15 18.28
CA VAL A 26 52.08 42.37 17.09
C VAL A 26 51.61 40.91 17.36
N PRO A 27 52.27 40.13 18.26
CA PRO A 27 51.80 38.79 18.59
C PRO A 27 50.38 38.74 19.14
N TYR A 28 50.03 39.68 20.06
CA TYR A 28 48.65 39.75 20.56
C TYR A 28 47.64 40.14 19.47
N PHE A 29 48.00 41.06 18.58
CA PHE A 29 47.13 41.39 17.45
C PHE A 29 46.82 40.15 16.58
N LEU A 30 47.84 39.38 16.18
CA LEU A 30 47.67 38.18 15.39
C LEU A 30 46.83 37.13 16.14
N PHE A 31 47.02 36.99 17.43
CA PHE A 31 46.18 36.09 18.23
C PHE A 31 44.71 36.52 18.30
N TYR A 32 44.42 37.81 18.46
CA TYR A 32 43.05 38.32 18.41
C TYR A 32 42.43 38.13 17.04
N VAL A 33 43.18 38.33 15.96
CA VAL A 33 42.66 38.08 14.58
C VAL A 33 42.18 36.64 14.43
N ILE A 34 42.95 35.65 14.94
CA ILE A 34 42.51 34.26 14.81
C ILE A 34 41.31 33.95 15.72
N ILE A 35 41.21 34.53 16.89
CA ILE A 35 40.05 34.41 17.78
C ILE A 35 38.82 34.96 17.10
N PHE A 36 38.86 36.17 16.54
CA PHE A 36 37.73 36.76 15.86
C PHE A 36 37.36 36.01 14.57
N SER A 37 38.35 35.55 13.79
CA SER A 37 38.11 34.79 12.55
C SER A 37 37.46 33.42 12.81
N THR A 38 37.60 32.85 14.01
CA THR A 38 36.94 31.58 14.39
C THR A 38 35.64 31.80 15.14
N SER A 39 35.56 32.79 16.02
CA SER A 39 34.35 33.03 16.84
C SER A 39 33.22 33.65 16.06
N LEU A 40 33.47 34.60 15.15
CA LEU A 40 32.41 35.23 14.34
C LEU A 40 31.64 34.24 13.46
N PRO A 41 32.28 33.34 12.69
CA PRO A 41 31.58 32.31 11.93
C PRO A 41 30.80 31.34 12.80
N LEU A 42 31.30 31.01 13.99
CA LEU A 42 30.58 30.15 14.95
C LEU A 42 29.25 30.79 15.38
N ILE A 43 29.34 32.07 15.86
CA ILE A 43 28.17 32.84 16.30
C ILE A 43 27.17 33.00 15.14
N HIS A 44 27.67 33.35 13.95
CA HIS A 44 26.88 33.52 12.75
C HIS A 44 26.11 32.21 12.40
N ASN A 45 26.78 31.06 12.38
CA ASN A 45 26.14 29.78 12.06
C ASN A 45 25.16 29.35 13.14
N LEU A 46 25.43 29.57 14.42
CA LEU A 46 24.50 29.28 15.52
C LEU A 46 23.24 30.16 15.43
N TYR A 47 23.39 31.41 15.06
CA TYR A 47 22.25 32.29 14.79
C TYR A 47 21.46 31.81 13.57
N SER A 48 22.13 31.54 12.47
CA SER A 48 21.52 31.14 11.20
C SER A 48 20.75 29.82 11.32
N ILE A 49 21.29 28.79 12.01
CA ILE A 49 20.62 27.49 12.15
C ILE A 49 19.34 27.58 12.98
N LYS A 50 19.21 28.55 13.88
CA LYS A 50 17.99 28.80 14.65
C LYS A 50 16.91 29.44 13.80
N ASN A 51 17.29 30.31 12.85
CA ASN A 51 16.38 31.14 12.06
C ASN A 51 16.00 30.51 10.71
N ILE A 52 16.57 29.36 10.33
CA ILE A 52 16.21 28.66 9.11
C ILE A 52 14.98 27.79 9.34
N LYS A 53 13.99 27.90 8.44
CA LYS A 53 12.78 27.07 8.40
C LYS A 53 12.63 26.42 7.03
N ALA A 54 11.97 25.29 6.99
CA ALA A 54 11.62 24.63 5.74
C ALA A 54 10.18 24.17 5.78
N HIS A 55 9.53 24.20 4.61
CA HIS A 55 8.20 23.68 4.40
C HIS A 55 8.20 22.80 3.15
N ILE A 56 7.46 21.67 3.23
CA ILE A 56 7.19 20.79 2.09
C ILE A 56 5.70 20.84 1.85
N THR A 57 5.29 21.18 0.65
CA THR A 57 3.90 21.15 0.26
C THR A 57 3.68 20.02 -0.73
N LEU A 58 2.72 19.16 -0.42
CA LEU A 58 2.29 18.04 -1.24
C LEU A 58 0.99 18.37 -1.97
N PRO A 59 0.67 17.69 -3.06
CA PRO A 59 -0.64 17.80 -3.68
C PRO A 59 -1.74 17.31 -2.73
N GLU A 60 -2.84 18.05 -2.64
CA GLU A 60 -4.01 17.68 -1.82
C GLU A 60 -4.87 16.58 -2.48
N ALA A 61 -4.67 16.30 -3.76
CA ALA A 61 -5.43 15.31 -4.51
C ALA A 61 -5.02 13.87 -4.16
N GLN A 62 -5.95 12.94 -4.35
CA GLN A 62 -5.64 11.52 -4.29
C GLN A 62 -4.61 11.17 -5.37
N VAL A 63 -3.55 10.49 -4.98
CA VAL A 63 -2.45 10.12 -5.88
C VAL A 63 -2.36 8.61 -6.01
N TYR A 64 -2.11 8.15 -7.23
CA TYR A 64 -2.06 6.74 -7.56
C TYR A 64 -0.66 6.30 -7.98
N GLN A 65 -0.40 5.03 -7.87
CA GLN A 65 0.80 4.41 -8.43
C GLN A 65 0.89 4.70 -9.93
N GLY A 66 2.07 5.15 -10.37
CA GLY A 66 2.33 5.57 -11.75
C GLY A 66 2.15 7.07 -11.99
N ASP A 67 1.46 7.80 -11.12
CA ASP A 67 1.29 9.26 -11.24
C ASP A 67 2.60 10.00 -11.02
N THR A 68 2.69 11.19 -11.63
CA THR A 68 3.79 12.12 -11.38
C THR A 68 3.26 13.30 -10.57
N ILE A 69 3.82 13.49 -9.39
CA ILE A 69 3.44 14.59 -8.49
C ILE A 69 4.51 15.67 -8.45
N ALA A 70 4.08 16.92 -8.30
CA ALA A 70 4.96 18.04 -8.02
C ALA A 70 5.08 18.22 -6.49
N ILE A 71 6.30 18.17 -5.98
CA ILE A 71 6.59 18.44 -4.57
C ILE A 71 7.27 19.80 -4.50
N HIS A 72 6.70 20.70 -3.70
CA HIS A 72 7.23 22.03 -3.50
C HIS A 72 8.03 22.09 -2.20
N TYR A 73 9.27 22.42 -2.32
CA TYR A 73 10.19 22.66 -1.21
C TYR A 73 10.37 24.17 -1.05
N SER A 74 10.16 24.68 0.14
CA SER A 74 10.42 26.06 0.50
C SER A 74 11.41 26.11 1.66
N LEU A 75 12.51 26.81 1.52
CA LEU A 75 13.51 27.04 2.54
C LEU A 75 13.61 28.54 2.81
N GLU A 76 13.27 28.95 4.03
CA GLU A 76 13.16 30.35 4.43
C GLU A 76 14.25 30.71 5.45
N ASN A 77 14.95 31.81 5.22
CA ASN A 77 15.81 32.45 6.20
C ASN A 77 15.04 33.55 6.92
N LYS A 78 14.56 33.28 8.14
CA LYS A 78 13.88 34.31 8.97
C LYS A 78 14.84 35.27 9.68
N GLY A 79 16.13 35.03 9.56
CA GLY A 79 17.19 35.81 10.20
C GLY A 79 17.47 37.11 9.47
N SER A 80 18.19 38.00 10.16
CA SER A 80 18.67 39.29 9.64
C SER A 80 20.04 39.19 8.96
N LEU A 81 20.66 38.02 8.96
CA LEU A 81 21.97 37.77 8.35
C LEU A 81 21.83 36.82 7.17
N SER A 82 22.60 37.06 6.09
CA SER A 82 22.66 36.15 4.96
C SER A 82 23.38 34.87 5.31
N ILE A 83 22.98 33.75 4.68
CA ILE A 83 23.57 32.43 4.89
C ILE A 83 24.29 32.05 3.60
N PRO A 84 25.63 32.12 3.54
CA PRO A 84 26.37 32.01 2.28
C PRO A 84 26.46 30.58 1.76
N TYR A 85 26.33 29.57 2.61
CA TYR A 85 26.46 28.18 2.21
C TYR A 85 25.47 27.26 2.96
N ILE A 86 24.52 26.76 2.22
CA ILE A 86 23.52 25.81 2.70
C ILE A 86 23.56 24.59 1.79
N GLU A 87 23.74 23.43 2.37
CA GLU A 87 23.60 22.13 1.71
C GLU A 87 22.26 21.52 2.14
N MET A 88 21.28 21.50 1.24
CA MET A 88 19.96 20.91 1.46
C MET A 88 19.95 19.51 0.89
N SER A 89 19.55 18.53 1.67
CA SER A 89 19.32 17.15 1.22
C SER A 89 17.90 16.72 1.51
N ASP A 90 17.28 16.13 0.50
CA ASP A 90 15.95 15.57 0.57
C ASP A 90 16.02 14.04 0.59
N GLU A 91 15.57 13.43 1.69
CA GLU A 91 15.52 11.97 1.82
C GLU A 91 14.27 11.37 1.19
N PHE A 92 13.22 12.16 1.01
CA PHE A 92 11.95 11.68 0.51
C PHE A 92 12.02 11.22 -0.95
N THR A 93 12.68 12.00 -1.81
CA THR A 93 12.95 11.60 -3.20
C THR A 93 13.72 10.28 -3.28
N SER A 94 14.64 10.06 -2.34
CA SER A 94 15.41 8.81 -2.30
C SER A 94 14.56 7.59 -1.91
N LEU A 95 13.58 7.77 -1.03
CA LEU A 95 12.64 6.73 -0.61
C LEU A 95 11.70 6.34 -1.75
N LEU A 96 11.13 7.32 -2.45
CA LEU A 96 10.17 7.08 -3.54
C LEU A 96 10.82 6.51 -4.81
N GLN A 97 12.03 6.96 -5.16
CA GLN A 97 12.67 6.57 -6.41
C GLN A 97 13.80 5.56 -6.25
N LYS A 98 14.17 5.16 -5.02
CA LYS A 98 15.35 4.34 -4.72
C LYS A 98 16.65 4.93 -5.31
N LYS A 99 16.70 6.25 -5.53
CA LYS A 99 17.88 6.99 -6.02
C LYS A 99 18.53 7.71 -4.84
N LYS A 100 19.86 7.88 -4.91
CA LYS A 100 20.58 8.71 -3.92
C LYS A 100 20.03 10.13 -3.98
N SER A 101 19.70 10.72 -2.80
CA SER A 101 19.26 12.11 -2.71
C SER A 101 20.35 13.03 -3.30
N LYS A 102 19.94 13.98 -4.14
CA LYS A 102 20.82 15.01 -4.65
C LYS A 102 20.91 16.13 -3.60
N ASN A 103 22.13 16.44 -3.18
CA ASN A 103 22.35 17.60 -2.36
C ASN A 103 22.27 18.86 -3.22
N THR A 104 21.39 19.78 -2.85
CA THR A 104 21.31 21.12 -3.47
C THR A 104 22.13 22.06 -2.61
N ILE A 105 23.07 22.78 -3.24
CA ILE A 105 23.87 23.82 -2.59
C ILE A 105 23.30 25.18 -3.00
N LEU A 106 23.04 26.02 -2.02
CA LEU A 106 22.44 27.35 -2.23
C LEU A 106 22.93 28.34 -1.17
N SER A 107 22.68 29.63 -1.40
CA SER A 107 22.79 30.70 -0.43
C SER A 107 21.42 31.35 -0.24
N LEU A 108 21.20 31.92 0.94
CA LEU A 108 19.97 32.68 1.24
C LEU A 108 20.34 34.04 1.80
N ASP A 109 19.82 35.09 1.24
CA ASP A 109 19.91 36.41 1.80
C ASP A 109 19.06 36.58 3.07
N LYS A 110 19.16 37.73 3.72
CA LYS A 110 18.31 38.06 4.88
C LYS A 110 16.84 38.08 4.46
N LYS A 111 16.01 37.35 5.21
CA LYS A 111 14.56 37.25 4.97
C LYS A 111 14.20 36.73 3.58
N ASP A 112 15.07 35.96 2.95
CA ASP A 112 14.89 35.39 1.62
C ASP A 112 14.28 33.98 1.70
N ILE A 113 13.61 33.58 0.59
CA ILE A 113 12.94 32.29 0.45
C ILE A 113 13.41 31.62 -0.84
N TYR A 114 13.99 30.46 -0.69
CA TYR A 114 14.31 29.59 -1.82
C TYR A 114 13.19 28.57 -2.03
N ASN A 115 12.62 28.58 -3.24
CA ASN A 115 11.61 27.63 -3.66
C ASN A 115 12.17 26.70 -4.73
N LYS A 116 11.86 25.40 -4.57
CA LYS A 116 12.23 24.35 -5.50
C LYS A 116 11.03 23.45 -5.72
N THR A 117 10.73 23.14 -6.97
CA THR A 117 9.71 22.16 -7.34
C THR A 117 10.40 20.95 -7.97
N GLU A 118 10.08 19.77 -7.50
CA GLU A 118 10.52 18.51 -8.09
C GLU A 118 9.34 17.66 -8.51
N ASN A 119 9.38 17.19 -9.76
CA ASN A 119 8.41 16.25 -10.28
C ASN A 119 8.90 14.82 -10.00
N ILE A 120 8.12 14.07 -9.22
CA ILE A 120 8.46 12.73 -8.77
C ILE A 120 7.40 11.75 -9.26
N LYS A 121 7.84 10.73 -10.00
CA LYS A 121 6.98 9.61 -10.40
C LYS A 121 6.85 8.64 -9.24
N LEU A 122 5.62 8.34 -8.86
CA LEU A 122 5.28 7.41 -7.78
C LEU A 122 5.30 5.99 -8.33
N ASN A 123 6.40 5.29 -8.15
CA ASN A 123 6.58 3.96 -8.71
C ASN A 123 5.85 2.86 -7.92
N ARG A 124 5.46 3.13 -6.68
CA ARG A 124 4.85 2.15 -5.79
C ARG A 124 3.75 2.77 -4.94
N ARG A 125 2.72 1.95 -4.68
CA ARG A 125 1.72 2.23 -3.65
C ARG A 125 2.37 2.23 -2.26
N GLY A 126 1.74 2.87 -1.31
CA GLY A 126 2.17 2.83 0.09
C GLY A 126 1.87 4.09 0.87
N TYR A 127 2.07 3.97 2.18
CA TYR A 127 2.05 5.10 3.10
C TYR A 127 3.47 5.59 3.34
N TYR A 128 3.75 6.82 2.93
CA TYR A 128 5.06 7.46 3.01
C TYR A 128 5.03 8.61 4.01
N LYS A 129 5.79 8.47 5.09
CA LYS A 129 6.04 9.57 6.00
C LYS A 129 7.11 10.49 5.43
N ILE A 130 6.77 11.75 5.23
CA ILE A 130 7.71 12.77 4.82
C ILE A 130 8.36 13.33 6.08
N VAL A 131 9.53 12.80 6.40
CA VAL A 131 10.11 13.02 7.71
C VAL A 131 10.85 14.36 7.78
N ALA A 132 11.59 14.78 6.77
CA ALA A 132 12.35 16.02 6.93
C ALA A 132 13.20 16.44 5.72
N ILE A 133 13.48 17.73 5.65
CA ILE A 133 14.60 18.30 4.91
C ILE A 133 15.80 18.36 5.85
N LYS A 134 16.92 17.75 5.46
CA LYS A 134 18.18 17.90 6.19
C LYS A 134 18.95 19.08 5.62
N VAL A 135 19.23 20.03 6.48
CA VAL A 135 20.00 21.23 6.13
C VAL A 135 21.35 21.18 6.85
N LYS A 136 22.41 21.47 6.12
CA LYS A 136 23.74 21.58 6.64
C LYS A 136 24.32 22.94 6.25
N LEU A 137 24.52 23.76 7.25
CA LEU A 137 25.20 25.06 7.12
C LEU A 137 26.69 24.87 7.25
N ARG A 138 27.48 25.59 6.44
CA ARG A 138 28.93 25.71 6.60
C ARG A 138 29.31 27.16 6.61
N ASP A 139 30.35 27.47 7.38
CA ASP A 139 31.00 28.78 7.34
C ASP A 139 31.89 28.90 6.09
N ILE A 140 32.22 30.13 5.75
CA ILE A 140 33.10 30.47 4.61
C ILE A 140 34.49 29.83 4.75
N LEU A 141 35.00 29.72 5.97
CA LEU A 141 36.30 29.13 6.25
C LEU A 141 36.30 27.60 6.31
N GLY A 142 35.08 26.97 6.30
CA GLY A 142 34.92 25.53 6.36
C GLY A 142 35.34 24.90 7.70
N ILE A 143 35.46 25.70 8.76
CA ILE A 143 35.85 25.27 10.10
C ILE A 143 34.67 24.57 10.78
N TYR A 144 33.50 25.20 10.73
CA TYR A 144 32.29 24.74 11.39
C TYR A 144 31.27 24.20 10.38
N SER A 145 30.55 23.19 10.78
CA SER A 145 29.38 22.73 10.05
C SER A 145 28.29 22.31 11.01
N PHE A 146 27.10 22.88 10.86
CA PHE A 146 25.94 22.60 11.67
C PHE A 146 24.89 21.86 10.83
N LYS A 147 24.30 20.82 11.38
CA LYS A 147 23.23 20.07 10.74
C LYS A 147 21.94 20.29 11.52
N LYS A 148 20.86 20.49 10.80
CA LYS A 148 19.52 20.57 11.37
C LYS A 148 18.56 19.78 10.50
N THR A 149 17.72 19.01 11.12
CA THR A 149 16.61 18.35 10.48
C THR A 149 15.39 19.24 10.68
N LEU A 150 14.80 19.69 9.58
CA LEU A 150 13.63 20.56 9.57
C LEU A 150 12.46 19.66 9.20
N SER A 151 11.62 19.31 10.18
CA SER A 151 10.45 18.47 9.98
C SER A 151 9.25 19.32 9.59
N ASN A 152 8.57 18.91 8.55
CA ASN A 152 7.17 19.22 8.32
C ASN A 152 6.47 17.86 8.30
N GLU A 153 5.69 17.53 9.30
CA GLU A 153 4.96 16.28 9.33
C GLU A 153 3.90 16.31 8.24
N SER A 154 4.19 15.70 7.13
CA SER A 154 3.26 15.51 6.03
C SER A 154 3.33 14.06 5.62
N ASP A 155 2.17 13.46 5.42
CA ASP A 155 2.03 12.07 5.02
C ASP A 155 1.52 12.02 3.58
N LEU A 156 2.06 11.09 2.80
CA LEU A 156 1.60 10.81 1.44
C LEU A 156 1.10 9.38 1.37
N LEU A 157 -0.19 9.21 1.06
CA LEU A 157 -0.77 7.92 0.76
C LEU A 157 -0.89 7.76 -0.75
N VAL A 158 -0.15 6.79 -1.30
CA VAL A 158 -0.17 6.44 -2.72
C VAL A 158 -1.04 5.21 -2.90
N TYR A 159 -2.16 5.38 -3.59
CA TYR A 159 -3.12 4.32 -3.84
C TYR A 159 -2.66 3.40 -4.97
N PRO A 160 -2.97 2.09 -4.92
CA PRO A 160 -2.84 1.22 -6.08
C PRO A 160 -3.86 1.62 -7.15
N LYS A 161 -3.55 1.38 -8.43
CA LYS A 161 -4.44 1.71 -9.54
C LYS A 161 -5.15 0.43 -10.02
N PRO A 162 -6.50 0.37 -9.96
CA PRO A 162 -7.22 -0.79 -10.45
C PRO A 162 -7.06 -0.94 -11.97
N ILE A 163 -6.86 -2.17 -12.42
CA ILE A 163 -6.88 -2.51 -13.85
C ILE A 163 -8.33 -2.83 -14.23
N GLU A 164 -8.83 -2.18 -15.25
CA GLU A 164 -10.20 -2.38 -15.73
C GLU A 164 -10.34 -3.74 -16.40
N ILE A 165 -11.24 -4.56 -15.88
CA ILE A 165 -11.63 -5.87 -16.42
C ILE A 165 -13.05 -5.76 -16.95
N GLU A 166 -13.28 -6.15 -18.19
CA GLU A 166 -14.60 -6.08 -18.83
C GLU A 166 -15.41 -7.35 -18.58
N ASN A 167 -14.73 -8.50 -18.60
CA ASN A 167 -15.35 -9.79 -18.40
C ASN A 167 -14.47 -10.69 -17.53
N PHE A 168 -15.06 -11.29 -16.49
CA PHE A 168 -14.39 -12.33 -15.70
C PHE A 168 -15.36 -13.52 -15.54
N PRO A 169 -15.32 -14.50 -16.46
CA PRO A 169 -16.25 -15.61 -16.50
C PRO A 169 -16.30 -16.41 -15.20
N GLY A 170 -15.17 -16.57 -14.52
CA GLY A 170 -15.09 -17.28 -13.25
C GLY A 170 -15.95 -16.71 -12.12
N ILE A 171 -16.32 -15.42 -12.17
CA ILE A 171 -17.26 -14.82 -11.20
C ILE A 171 -18.67 -14.77 -11.81
N LEU A 172 -18.77 -14.46 -13.11
CA LEU A 172 -20.07 -14.25 -13.76
C LEU A 172 -20.91 -15.50 -13.87
N SER A 173 -20.32 -16.68 -14.00
CA SER A 173 -21.08 -17.94 -14.07
C SER A 173 -21.87 -18.17 -12.78
N TYR A 174 -21.28 -17.83 -11.64
CA TYR A 174 -21.94 -17.95 -10.34
C TYR A 174 -22.96 -16.82 -10.08
N ALA A 175 -22.60 -15.58 -10.42
CA ALA A 175 -23.51 -14.45 -10.28
C ALA A 175 -24.69 -14.48 -11.26
N ARG A 176 -24.52 -15.03 -12.48
CA ARG A 176 -25.61 -15.20 -13.48
C ARG A 176 -26.58 -16.29 -13.10
N GLY A 177 -26.13 -17.38 -12.47
CA GLY A 177 -27.02 -18.40 -11.96
C GLY A 177 -28.13 -17.79 -11.11
N ASP A 178 -27.79 -16.93 -10.17
CA ASP A 178 -28.75 -16.26 -9.30
C ASP A 178 -29.59 -15.16 -10.01
N ARG A 179 -29.00 -14.43 -10.98
CA ARG A 179 -29.77 -13.44 -11.78
C ARG A 179 -30.74 -14.10 -12.78
N ALA A 180 -30.34 -15.18 -13.42
CA ALA A 180 -31.24 -15.94 -14.27
C ALA A 180 -32.44 -16.51 -13.48
N PHE A 181 -32.23 -16.85 -12.20
CA PHE A 181 -33.31 -17.21 -11.28
C PHE A 181 -34.17 -16.01 -10.85
N LYS A 182 -33.58 -14.82 -10.65
CA LYS A 182 -34.32 -13.58 -10.34
C LYS A 182 -35.17 -13.11 -11.51
N ASP A 183 -34.65 -13.13 -12.74
CA ASP A 183 -35.39 -12.74 -13.96
C ASP A 183 -36.43 -13.75 -14.37
N SER A 184 -36.28 -15.02 -13.99
CA SER A 184 -37.27 -16.08 -14.33
C SER A 184 -38.39 -16.20 -13.32
N GLN A 185 -38.49 -15.32 -12.28
CA GLN A 185 -39.44 -15.53 -11.16
C GLN A 185 -39.38 -16.96 -10.55
N ALA A 186 -38.25 -17.64 -10.77
CA ALA A 186 -38.03 -18.96 -10.21
C ALA A 186 -37.49 -18.79 -8.79
N GLU A 187 -38.41 -18.62 -7.85
CA GLU A 187 -38.17 -18.86 -6.43
C GLU A 187 -37.51 -20.23 -6.29
N ASP A 188 -36.41 -20.32 -5.53
CA ASP A 188 -35.81 -21.62 -5.22
C ASP A 188 -36.84 -22.47 -4.45
N LYS A 189 -37.54 -23.30 -5.18
CA LYS A 189 -38.61 -24.15 -4.65
C LYS A 189 -38.13 -25.22 -3.66
N SER A 190 -36.82 -25.29 -3.42
CA SER A 190 -36.23 -26.30 -2.55
C SER A 190 -36.16 -25.88 -1.06
N ASN A 191 -36.13 -24.55 -0.74
CA ASN A 191 -36.08 -24.10 0.65
C ASN A 191 -37.23 -23.14 0.99
N ILE A 192 -38.22 -23.66 1.73
CA ILE A 192 -39.35 -22.87 2.26
C ILE A 192 -38.84 -22.23 3.57
N HIS A 193 -38.75 -20.88 3.61
CA HIS A 193 -38.32 -20.13 4.79
C HIS A 193 -39.48 -19.96 5.79
N SER A 194 -40.66 -19.58 5.29
CA SER A 194 -41.80 -19.33 6.14
C SER A 194 -43.13 -19.51 5.34
N PHE A 195 -44.26 -19.47 6.06
CA PHE A 195 -45.59 -19.42 5.50
C PHE A 195 -46.27 -18.14 5.97
N ARG A 196 -46.84 -17.36 5.07
CA ARG A 196 -47.63 -16.17 5.39
C ARG A 196 -49.01 -16.24 4.73
N GLU A 197 -49.92 -15.40 5.20
CA GLU A 197 -51.22 -15.27 4.57
C GLU A 197 -51.09 -14.66 3.16
N TYR A 198 -51.96 -15.13 2.25
CA TYR A 198 -52.06 -14.65 0.88
C TYR A 198 -52.47 -13.19 0.85
N LYS A 199 -51.79 -12.41 0.01
CA LYS A 199 -52.15 -11.03 -0.31
C LYS A 199 -52.49 -10.93 -1.80
N GLU A 200 -53.43 -10.03 -2.12
CA GLU A 200 -53.83 -9.78 -3.49
C GLU A 200 -52.61 -9.41 -4.35
N GLY A 201 -52.35 -10.18 -5.43
CA GLY A 201 -51.15 -10.07 -6.26
C GLY A 201 -50.11 -11.19 -6.08
N ASP A 202 -50.27 -12.04 -5.06
CA ASP A 202 -49.37 -13.19 -4.88
C ASP A 202 -49.60 -14.29 -5.94
N ASN A 203 -48.48 -14.99 -6.27
CA ASN A 203 -48.55 -16.07 -7.23
C ASN A 203 -49.34 -17.26 -6.70
N MET A 204 -50.46 -17.62 -7.34
CA MET A 204 -51.32 -18.74 -6.94
C MET A 204 -50.61 -20.10 -6.91
N LYS A 205 -49.51 -20.28 -7.67
CA LYS A 205 -48.68 -21.51 -7.63
C LYS A 205 -47.88 -21.66 -6.34
N ALA A 206 -47.70 -20.59 -5.58
CA ALA A 206 -46.99 -20.61 -4.30
C ALA A 206 -47.91 -20.97 -3.13
N ILE A 207 -49.20 -21.14 -3.31
CA ILE A 207 -50.16 -21.51 -2.26
C ILE A 207 -49.85 -22.90 -1.73
N HIS A 208 -49.73 -23.02 -0.41
CA HIS A 208 -49.57 -24.29 0.29
C HIS A 208 -50.93 -24.85 0.71
N TRP A 209 -51.61 -25.52 -0.23
CA TRP A 209 -52.98 -26.01 -0.08
C TRP A 209 -53.23 -26.81 1.22
N LYS A 210 -52.31 -27.68 1.60
CA LYS A 210 -52.42 -28.50 2.82
C LYS A 210 -52.41 -27.64 4.11
N LEU A 211 -51.67 -26.55 4.12
CA LEU A 211 -51.59 -25.62 5.28
C LEU A 211 -52.81 -24.70 5.27
N SER A 212 -53.21 -24.22 4.11
CA SER A 212 -54.40 -23.38 3.91
C SER A 212 -55.67 -24.06 4.43
N SER A 213 -55.83 -25.33 4.16
CA SER A 213 -56.99 -26.10 4.66
C SER A 213 -56.99 -26.33 6.17
N LYS A 214 -55.85 -26.14 6.85
CA LYS A 214 -55.74 -26.29 8.30
C LYS A 214 -56.00 -24.99 9.06
N PHE A 215 -55.77 -23.84 8.41
CA PHE A 215 -55.89 -22.53 9.03
C PHE A 215 -57.09 -21.71 8.49
N ASP A 216 -57.90 -22.26 7.60
CA ASP A 216 -59.05 -21.63 6.91
C ASP A 216 -58.70 -20.31 6.18
N ASN A 217 -57.42 -20.04 5.99
CA ASN A 217 -56.89 -18.89 5.26
C ASN A 217 -55.89 -19.37 4.20
N LEU A 218 -55.87 -18.71 3.03
CA LEU A 218 -54.90 -19.04 2.00
C LEU A 218 -53.46 -18.72 2.50
N MET A 219 -52.65 -19.76 2.61
CA MET A 219 -51.27 -19.65 3.03
C MET A 219 -50.32 -19.78 1.84
N VAL A 220 -49.42 -18.81 1.69
CA VAL A 220 -48.41 -18.76 0.63
C VAL A 220 -47.08 -19.19 1.21
N LYS A 221 -46.37 -20.03 0.48
CA LYS A 221 -44.97 -20.39 0.77
C LYS A 221 -44.10 -19.17 0.53
N GLU A 222 -43.41 -18.72 1.53
CA GLU A 222 -42.37 -17.71 1.41
C GLU A 222 -41.04 -18.44 1.31
N TYR A 223 -40.49 -18.40 0.11
CA TYR A 223 -39.18 -19.01 -0.14
C TYR A 223 -38.09 -18.12 0.38
N GLU A 224 -37.00 -18.72 0.83
CA GLU A 224 -35.82 -17.99 1.18
C GLU A 224 -35.38 -17.12 -0.02
N LYS A 225 -35.35 -15.81 0.15
CA LYS A 225 -34.80 -14.96 -0.90
C LYS A 225 -33.40 -15.47 -1.14
N SER A 226 -33.09 -15.88 -2.37
CA SER A 226 -31.74 -16.27 -2.76
C SER A 226 -30.78 -15.20 -2.27
N GLY A 227 -29.98 -15.54 -1.25
CA GLY A 227 -29.08 -14.58 -0.64
C GLY A 227 -28.15 -14.02 -1.71
N ASP A 228 -27.83 -12.75 -1.61
CA ASP A 228 -26.88 -12.12 -2.52
C ASP A 228 -25.60 -12.96 -2.57
N THR A 229 -25.19 -13.35 -3.77
CA THR A 229 -23.92 -14.08 -3.96
C THR A 229 -22.76 -13.21 -3.49
N ASN A 230 -21.99 -13.70 -2.54
CA ASN A 230 -20.86 -12.96 -2.00
C ASN A 230 -19.57 -13.52 -2.62
N LEU A 231 -18.78 -12.67 -3.22
CA LEU A 231 -17.43 -13.01 -3.64
C LEU A 231 -16.48 -12.92 -2.45
N THR A 232 -15.84 -14.01 -2.10
CA THR A 232 -14.84 -14.00 -1.02
C THR A 232 -13.43 -14.09 -1.60
N LEU A 233 -12.57 -13.15 -1.22
CA LEU A 233 -11.14 -13.15 -1.54
C LEU A 233 -10.32 -13.34 -0.27
N ILE A 234 -9.36 -14.27 -0.32
CA ILE A 234 -8.40 -14.49 0.76
C ILE A 234 -6.98 -14.32 0.18
N LEU A 235 -6.27 -13.31 0.68
CA LEU A 235 -4.95 -12.94 0.16
C LEU A 235 -3.84 -13.47 1.04
N ASP A 236 -2.81 -13.99 0.39
CA ASP A 236 -1.57 -14.38 1.05
C ASP A 236 -0.57 -13.22 1.07
N ASN A 237 -0.57 -12.48 2.15
CA ASN A 237 0.47 -11.50 2.47
C ASN A 237 1.32 -11.95 3.66
N SER A 238 1.43 -13.27 3.88
CA SER A 238 2.23 -13.82 4.96
C SER A 238 3.73 -13.58 4.72
N TYR A 239 4.45 -13.25 5.78
CA TYR A 239 5.90 -13.11 5.72
C TYR A 239 6.58 -14.40 5.21
N LYS A 240 6.06 -15.58 5.58
CA LYS A 240 6.62 -16.87 5.15
C LYS A 240 6.60 -17.03 3.63
N SER A 241 5.51 -16.64 2.97
CA SER A 241 5.35 -16.77 1.52
C SER A 241 6.18 -15.74 0.76
N LEU A 242 6.31 -14.51 1.29
CA LEU A 242 6.90 -13.37 0.61
C LEU A 242 8.28 -12.94 1.13
N LYS A 243 8.91 -13.68 2.06
CA LYS A 243 10.20 -13.31 2.68
C LYS A 243 11.35 -13.05 1.71
N ASP A 244 11.32 -13.71 0.55
CA ASP A 244 12.34 -13.57 -0.49
C ASP A 244 11.97 -12.52 -1.57
N ASP A 245 10.78 -11.93 -1.50
CA ASP A 245 10.31 -10.86 -2.40
C ASP A 245 10.92 -9.50 -2.02
N ARG A 246 12.26 -9.37 -2.17
CA ARG A 246 13.03 -8.20 -1.74
C ARG A 246 12.59 -6.89 -2.40
N ASP A 247 12.10 -6.95 -3.62
CA ASP A 247 11.63 -5.79 -4.37
C ASP A 247 10.14 -5.57 -4.27
N MET A 248 9.43 -6.43 -3.51
CA MET A 248 7.99 -6.41 -3.27
C MET A 248 7.16 -6.48 -4.58
N ARG A 249 7.69 -7.17 -5.60
CA ARG A 249 7.04 -7.34 -6.91
C ARG A 249 5.83 -8.27 -6.82
N LEU A 250 5.99 -9.37 -6.08
CA LEU A 250 4.90 -10.32 -5.86
C LEU A 250 3.81 -9.71 -4.97
N GLU A 251 4.21 -9.00 -3.90
CA GLU A 251 3.28 -8.26 -3.05
C GLU A 251 2.45 -7.25 -3.86
N ASP A 252 3.11 -6.45 -4.71
CA ASP A 252 2.43 -5.47 -5.56
C ASP A 252 1.49 -6.18 -6.55
N LYS A 253 1.92 -7.29 -7.17
CA LYS A 253 1.09 -8.04 -8.12
C LYS A 253 -0.14 -8.68 -7.45
N ILE A 254 0.00 -9.22 -6.22
CA ILE A 254 -1.12 -9.73 -5.43
C ILE A 254 -2.17 -8.63 -5.24
N VAL A 255 -1.73 -7.44 -4.87
CA VAL A 255 -2.64 -6.30 -4.68
C VAL A 255 -3.29 -5.87 -5.99
N ASP A 256 -2.52 -5.76 -7.07
CA ASP A 256 -3.05 -5.34 -8.38
C ASP A 256 -4.12 -6.32 -8.90
N VAL A 257 -3.89 -7.63 -8.80
CA VAL A 257 -4.85 -8.67 -9.15
C VAL A 257 -6.09 -8.59 -8.27
N SER A 258 -5.90 -8.54 -6.96
CA SER A 258 -6.99 -8.48 -5.99
C SER A 258 -7.86 -7.24 -6.18
N LEU A 259 -7.23 -6.07 -6.32
CA LEU A 259 -7.92 -4.80 -6.54
C LEU A 259 -8.73 -4.82 -7.84
N SER A 260 -8.16 -5.40 -8.91
CA SER A 260 -8.84 -5.48 -10.20
C SER A 260 -10.10 -6.37 -10.12
N ILE A 261 -10.03 -7.49 -9.40
CA ILE A 261 -11.16 -8.38 -9.16
C ILE A 261 -12.21 -7.68 -8.28
N VAL A 262 -11.80 -7.03 -7.20
CA VAL A 262 -12.71 -6.29 -6.31
C VAL A 262 -13.40 -5.16 -7.06
N ASN A 263 -12.65 -4.35 -7.81
CA ASN A 263 -13.20 -3.26 -8.62
C ASN A 263 -14.23 -3.77 -9.65
N TYR A 264 -13.92 -4.91 -10.30
CA TYR A 264 -14.83 -5.56 -11.22
C TYR A 264 -16.15 -5.99 -10.55
N ALA A 265 -16.05 -6.58 -9.34
CA ALA A 265 -17.21 -7.04 -8.60
C ALA A 265 -18.09 -5.88 -8.08
N LEU A 266 -17.45 -4.86 -7.45
CA LEU A 266 -18.16 -3.70 -6.91
C LEU A 266 -18.89 -2.89 -8.00
N LYS A 267 -18.29 -2.73 -9.18
CA LYS A 267 -18.96 -2.10 -10.34
C LYS A 267 -20.21 -2.83 -10.81
N ARG A 268 -20.35 -4.11 -10.47
CA ARG A 268 -21.50 -4.96 -10.80
C ARG A 268 -22.43 -5.23 -9.63
N GLU A 269 -22.22 -4.50 -8.52
CA GLU A 269 -22.99 -4.64 -7.29
C GLU A 269 -22.93 -6.08 -6.72
N ILE A 270 -21.81 -6.78 -6.97
CA ILE A 270 -21.51 -8.07 -6.35
C ILE A 270 -20.85 -7.78 -5.01
N LYS A 271 -21.45 -8.31 -3.95
CA LYS A 271 -20.93 -8.15 -2.59
C LYS A 271 -19.59 -8.86 -2.44
N VAL A 272 -18.59 -8.16 -1.92
CA VAL A 272 -17.21 -8.65 -1.76
C VAL A 272 -16.86 -8.75 -0.28
N LYS A 273 -16.26 -9.89 0.08
CA LYS A 273 -15.61 -10.10 1.38
C LYS A 273 -14.12 -10.32 1.15
N LEU A 274 -13.31 -9.47 1.72
CA LEU A 274 -11.86 -9.49 1.55
C LEU A 274 -11.16 -9.77 2.88
N PHE A 275 -10.26 -10.76 2.88
CA PHE A 275 -9.48 -11.14 4.04
C PHE A 275 -7.98 -11.10 3.74
N PHE A 276 -7.21 -10.46 4.61
CA PHE A 276 -5.76 -10.48 4.61
C PHE A 276 -5.23 -10.20 6.03
N GLN A 277 -3.92 -10.26 6.22
CA GLN A 277 -3.31 -10.08 7.53
C GLN A 277 -2.68 -8.69 7.66
N ASP A 278 -2.83 -8.06 8.83
CA ASP A 278 -1.98 -6.96 9.27
C ASP A 278 -1.21 -7.45 10.51
N LYS A 279 0.02 -7.91 10.28
CA LYS A 279 0.87 -8.59 11.28
C LYS A 279 0.17 -9.81 11.88
N ASP A 280 -0.35 -9.69 13.10
CA ASP A 280 -1.06 -10.71 13.86
C ASP A 280 -2.58 -10.51 13.91
N ARG A 281 -3.10 -9.56 13.12
CA ARG A 281 -4.53 -9.26 13.04
C ARG A 281 -5.09 -9.67 11.69
N THR A 282 -6.34 -10.11 11.69
CA THR A 282 -7.10 -10.26 10.46
C THR A 282 -7.69 -8.91 10.08
N VAL A 283 -7.47 -8.52 8.85
CA VAL A 283 -8.21 -7.42 8.22
C VAL A 283 -9.35 -8.02 7.44
N TYR A 284 -10.57 -7.60 7.77
CA TYR A 284 -11.79 -7.94 7.07
C TYR A 284 -12.41 -6.69 6.48
N ILE A 285 -12.71 -6.73 5.19
CA ILE A 285 -13.38 -5.64 4.48
C ILE A 285 -14.56 -6.23 3.75
N GLU A 286 -15.71 -5.61 3.91
CA GLU A 286 -16.92 -5.94 3.18
C GLU A 286 -17.32 -4.72 2.34
N GLY A 287 -17.68 -4.96 1.09
CA GLY A 287 -18.14 -3.91 0.17
C GLY A 287 -19.24 -4.45 -0.73
N SER A 288 -20.19 -3.62 -1.09
CA SER A 288 -21.35 -3.98 -1.91
C SER A 288 -21.49 -3.12 -3.16
N ASP A 289 -20.90 -1.96 -3.16
CA ASP A 289 -21.01 -1.01 -4.27
C ASP A 289 -19.71 -0.20 -4.48
N ASN A 290 -19.72 0.65 -5.49
CA ASN A 290 -18.53 1.42 -5.88
C ASN A 290 -18.07 2.45 -4.82
N SER A 291 -18.92 2.83 -3.86
CA SER A 291 -18.54 3.75 -2.77
C SER A 291 -17.53 3.10 -1.82
N ASP A 292 -17.61 1.78 -1.65
CA ASP A 292 -16.74 1.00 -0.79
C ASP A 292 -15.32 0.84 -1.35
N LEU A 293 -15.14 1.08 -2.65
CA LEU A 293 -13.84 0.98 -3.32
C LEU A 293 -12.76 1.84 -2.64
N LYS A 294 -13.14 3.01 -2.09
CA LYS A 294 -12.20 3.90 -1.40
C LYS A 294 -11.59 3.24 -0.15
N THR A 295 -12.39 2.50 0.60
CA THR A 295 -11.94 1.75 1.79
C THR A 295 -10.96 0.65 1.38
N VAL A 296 -11.26 -0.08 0.31
CA VAL A 296 -10.39 -1.12 -0.25
C VAL A 296 -9.07 -0.53 -0.73
N LEU A 297 -9.11 0.57 -1.50
CA LEU A 297 -7.92 1.27 -2.00
C LEU A 297 -6.99 1.68 -0.85
N ARG A 298 -7.55 2.26 0.22
CA ARG A 298 -6.76 2.67 1.39
C ARG A 298 -6.10 1.46 2.06
N SER A 299 -6.85 0.41 2.31
CA SER A 299 -6.32 -0.79 2.96
C SER A 299 -5.25 -1.46 2.09
N PHE A 300 -5.43 -1.48 0.79
CA PHE A 300 -4.43 -2.00 -0.15
C PHE A 300 -3.20 -1.11 -0.29
N ALA A 301 -3.34 0.20 -0.15
CA ALA A 301 -2.18 1.10 -0.09
C ALA A 301 -1.29 0.79 1.13
N GLU A 302 -1.90 0.44 2.25
CA GLU A 302 -1.21 0.14 3.52
C GLU A 302 -0.76 -1.32 3.65
N LEU A 303 -1.29 -2.25 2.81
CA LEU A 303 -0.98 -3.69 2.86
C LEU A 303 0.52 -3.95 2.66
N LYS A 304 1.09 -4.78 3.53
CA LYS A 304 2.47 -5.24 3.48
C LYS A 304 2.57 -6.75 3.71
N ALA A 305 3.67 -7.34 3.25
CA ALA A 305 4.01 -8.74 3.47
C ALA A 305 4.50 -9.00 4.90
N GLU A 306 3.69 -8.67 5.90
CA GLU A 306 4.02 -8.76 7.33
C GLU A 306 3.13 -9.74 8.09
N GLY A 307 2.25 -10.50 7.42
CA GLY A 307 1.36 -11.48 8.04
C GLY A 307 2.12 -12.57 8.76
N LYS A 308 1.79 -12.82 10.03
CA LYS A 308 2.50 -13.80 10.88
C LYS A 308 1.95 -15.21 10.78
N TYR A 309 0.66 -15.35 10.50
CA TYR A 309 0.03 -16.66 10.41
C TYR A 309 0.37 -17.34 9.09
N ASN A 310 0.54 -18.68 9.14
CA ASN A 310 0.66 -19.47 7.94
C ASN A 310 -0.62 -19.33 7.10
N TYR A 311 -0.46 -19.11 5.81
CA TYR A 311 -1.59 -18.83 4.91
C TYR A 311 -2.61 -19.99 4.88
N SER A 312 -2.17 -21.26 4.91
CA SER A 312 -3.08 -22.40 4.92
C SER A 312 -4.02 -22.40 6.14
N LEU A 313 -3.50 -22.07 7.33
CA LEU A 313 -4.30 -21.97 8.56
C LEU A 313 -5.19 -20.71 8.55
N PHE A 314 -4.66 -19.61 8.06
CA PHE A 314 -5.42 -18.37 7.90
C PHE A 314 -6.61 -18.57 6.96
N ALA A 315 -6.39 -19.21 5.83
CA ALA A 315 -7.45 -19.53 4.87
C ALA A 315 -8.53 -20.42 5.49
N GLU A 316 -8.13 -21.49 6.19
CA GLU A 316 -9.07 -22.40 6.85
C GLU A 316 -9.96 -21.69 7.88
N SER A 317 -9.39 -20.82 8.70
CA SER A 317 -10.14 -20.12 9.77
C SER A 317 -11.25 -19.23 9.24
N HIS A 318 -11.11 -18.71 8.02
CA HIS A 318 -12.09 -17.77 7.40
C HIS A 318 -13.05 -18.43 6.41
N THR A 319 -12.94 -19.75 6.23
CA THR A 319 -13.81 -20.49 5.27
C THR A 319 -14.92 -21.29 5.92
N ASN A 320 -14.95 -21.44 7.24
CA ASN A 320 -15.91 -22.29 7.95
C ASN A 320 -17.37 -21.80 7.88
N HIS A 321 -17.59 -20.54 7.54
CA HIS A 321 -18.91 -19.91 7.51
C HIS A 321 -19.35 -19.51 6.08
N LEU A 322 -18.63 -19.99 5.05
CA LEU A 322 -18.96 -19.65 3.66
C LEU A 322 -20.15 -20.47 3.17
N SER A 323 -21.03 -19.83 2.43
CA SER A 323 -22.09 -20.50 1.70
C SER A 323 -21.49 -21.31 0.54
N LYS A 324 -22.09 -22.47 0.22
CA LYS A 324 -21.69 -23.26 -0.94
C LYS A 324 -21.82 -22.50 -2.27
N ARG A 325 -22.63 -21.47 -2.29
CA ARG A 325 -22.89 -20.63 -3.48
C ARG A 325 -21.86 -19.51 -3.65
N ASP A 326 -21.15 -19.13 -2.57
CA ASP A 326 -20.21 -18.03 -2.61
C ASP A 326 -18.90 -18.47 -3.29
N PRO A 327 -18.54 -17.86 -4.44
CA PRO A 327 -17.23 -18.14 -5.03
C PRO A 327 -16.11 -17.66 -4.12
N LEU A 328 -15.12 -18.52 -3.96
CA LEU A 328 -13.95 -18.28 -3.12
C LEU A 328 -12.70 -18.19 -3.98
N ILE A 329 -12.02 -17.06 -3.91
CA ILE A 329 -10.76 -16.83 -4.62
C ILE A 329 -9.62 -16.77 -3.63
N PHE A 330 -8.65 -17.65 -3.81
CA PHE A 330 -7.37 -17.61 -3.12
C PHE A 330 -6.32 -16.95 -4.00
N ILE A 331 -5.52 -16.06 -3.44
CA ILE A 331 -4.42 -15.43 -4.16
C ILE A 331 -3.15 -15.59 -3.33
N SER A 332 -2.19 -16.36 -3.84
CA SER A 332 -0.93 -16.67 -3.14
C SER A 332 0.23 -16.77 -4.14
N PRO A 333 1.47 -16.41 -3.73
CA PRO A 333 2.67 -16.66 -4.54
C PRO A 333 3.20 -18.09 -4.38
N VAL A 334 2.54 -18.93 -3.55
CA VAL A 334 2.97 -20.30 -3.25
C VAL A 334 1.78 -21.25 -3.38
N LEU A 335 2.03 -22.41 -3.99
CA LEU A 335 1.10 -23.54 -4.01
C LEU A 335 1.88 -24.78 -3.56
N ASP A 336 1.80 -25.08 -2.26
CA ASP A 336 2.43 -26.23 -1.63
C ASP A 336 1.41 -27.26 -1.13
N LYS A 337 1.89 -28.36 -0.55
CA LYS A 337 1.05 -29.45 -0.04
C LYS A 337 0.10 -29.00 1.09
N ASP A 338 0.55 -28.10 1.94
CA ASP A 338 -0.26 -27.63 3.07
C ASP A 338 -1.46 -26.80 2.57
N ILE A 339 -1.20 -25.90 1.63
CA ILE A 339 -2.25 -25.08 1.01
C ILE A 339 -3.22 -25.95 0.20
N ALA A 340 -2.68 -26.86 -0.61
CA ALA A 340 -3.50 -27.77 -1.43
C ALA A 340 -4.40 -28.66 -0.60
N GLY A 341 -3.89 -29.22 0.49
CA GLY A 341 -4.70 -30.04 1.41
C GLY A 341 -5.90 -29.28 1.97
N LYS A 342 -5.68 -28.02 2.41
CA LYS A 342 -6.76 -27.18 2.92
C LYS A 342 -7.77 -26.77 1.85
N ILE A 343 -7.31 -26.51 0.65
CA ILE A 343 -8.19 -26.20 -0.49
C ILE A 343 -9.09 -27.40 -0.81
N LEU A 344 -8.55 -28.63 -0.80
CA LEU A 344 -9.31 -29.84 -1.01
C LEU A 344 -10.37 -30.06 0.10
N ASP A 345 -10.01 -29.84 1.36
CA ASP A 345 -10.95 -29.93 2.49
C ASP A 345 -12.13 -28.94 2.32
N ILE A 346 -11.87 -27.74 1.81
CA ILE A 346 -12.90 -26.74 1.55
C ILE A 346 -13.74 -27.16 0.33
N LYS A 347 -13.12 -27.71 -0.71
CA LYS A 347 -13.82 -28.19 -1.92
C LYS A 347 -14.80 -29.31 -1.62
N ILE A 348 -14.43 -30.24 -0.72
CA ILE A 348 -15.30 -31.32 -0.26
C ILE A 348 -16.60 -30.79 0.39
N LYS A 349 -16.53 -29.60 1.02
CA LYS A 349 -17.72 -28.92 1.57
C LYS A 349 -18.66 -28.34 0.47
N GLY A 350 -18.25 -28.44 -0.80
CA GLY A 350 -19.05 -28.00 -1.95
C GLY A 350 -18.87 -26.52 -2.33
N VAL A 351 -17.82 -25.87 -1.83
CA VAL A 351 -17.52 -24.46 -2.18
C VAL A 351 -16.85 -24.39 -3.55
N ASN A 352 -17.20 -23.37 -4.33
CA ASN A 352 -16.55 -23.11 -5.62
C ASN A 352 -15.27 -22.32 -5.45
N ILE A 353 -14.15 -22.90 -5.87
CA ILE A 353 -12.82 -22.37 -5.61
C ILE A 353 -12.09 -22.01 -6.89
N VAL A 354 -11.51 -20.82 -6.91
CA VAL A 354 -10.50 -20.39 -7.88
C VAL A 354 -9.21 -20.09 -7.12
N PHE A 355 -8.10 -20.67 -7.55
CA PHE A 355 -6.80 -20.40 -6.97
C PHE A 355 -5.93 -19.63 -7.95
N ILE A 356 -5.49 -18.44 -7.56
CA ILE A 356 -4.61 -17.59 -8.37
C ILE A 356 -3.20 -17.64 -7.80
N VAL A 357 -2.26 -18.15 -8.59
CA VAL A 357 -0.85 -18.20 -8.23
C VAL A 357 -0.12 -17.04 -8.88
N ILE A 358 0.56 -16.23 -8.07
CA ILE A 358 1.39 -15.14 -8.56
C ILE A 358 2.83 -15.62 -8.69
N THR A 359 3.43 -15.42 -9.87
CA THR A 359 4.80 -15.82 -10.16
C THR A 359 5.66 -14.64 -10.64
N ASP A 360 6.97 -14.77 -10.53
CA ASP A 360 7.96 -13.89 -11.19
C ASP A 360 9.01 -14.76 -11.89
N LEU A 361 8.72 -15.14 -13.11
CA LEU A 361 9.57 -16.04 -13.91
C LEU A 361 10.93 -15.39 -14.23
N GLU A 362 10.98 -14.07 -14.37
CA GLU A 362 12.23 -13.33 -14.58
C GLU A 362 13.23 -13.57 -13.43
N ARG A 363 12.71 -13.72 -12.21
CA ARG A 363 13.50 -13.98 -11.00
C ARG A 363 13.48 -15.44 -10.57
N GLN A 364 13.03 -16.32 -11.45
CA GLN A 364 12.89 -17.76 -11.19
C GLN A 364 11.99 -18.05 -9.97
N TRP A 365 11.06 -17.17 -9.69
CA TRP A 365 10.09 -17.36 -8.62
C TRP A 365 8.85 -18.07 -9.15
N LYS A 366 8.91 -19.38 -9.09
CA LYS A 366 7.77 -20.26 -9.35
C LYS A 366 7.74 -21.32 -8.24
N LYS A 367 6.97 -21.09 -7.19
CA LYS A 367 6.78 -22.04 -6.07
C LYS A 367 5.49 -22.81 -6.27
N ILE A 368 5.41 -23.55 -7.36
CA ILE A 368 4.28 -24.42 -7.71
C ILE A 368 4.81 -25.83 -7.86
N ASP A 369 4.21 -26.77 -7.16
CA ASP A 369 4.43 -28.20 -7.38
C ASP A 369 3.48 -28.69 -8.48
N LEU A 370 4.03 -29.11 -9.62
CA LEU A 370 3.25 -29.55 -10.78
C LEU A 370 2.36 -30.76 -10.48
N ASN A 371 2.77 -31.65 -9.58
CA ASN A 371 1.93 -32.79 -9.20
C ASN A 371 0.70 -32.34 -8.42
N ILE A 372 0.88 -31.29 -7.61
CA ILE A 372 -0.23 -30.69 -6.83
C ILE A 372 -1.16 -29.94 -7.78
N GLU A 373 -0.63 -29.19 -8.72
CA GLU A 373 -1.41 -28.48 -9.72
C GLU A 373 -2.32 -29.44 -10.48
N ASN A 374 -1.78 -30.53 -11.04
CA ASN A 374 -2.55 -31.53 -11.77
C ASN A 374 -3.65 -32.15 -10.90
N ARG A 375 -3.34 -32.53 -9.66
CA ARG A 375 -4.31 -33.12 -8.73
C ARG A 375 -5.46 -32.18 -8.39
N LEU A 376 -5.18 -30.90 -8.18
CA LEU A 376 -6.24 -29.90 -7.92
C LEU A 376 -7.13 -29.68 -9.14
N GLN A 377 -6.56 -29.73 -10.34
CA GLN A 377 -7.33 -29.64 -11.58
C GLN A 377 -8.24 -30.87 -11.78
N GLU A 378 -7.77 -32.07 -11.46
CA GLU A 378 -8.61 -33.29 -11.46
C GLU A 378 -9.83 -33.18 -10.53
N GLU A 379 -9.71 -32.47 -9.41
CA GLU A 379 -10.79 -32.19 -8.47
C GLU A 379 -11.64 -30.94 -8.87
N ALA A 380 -11.55 -30.52 -10.13
CA ALA A 380 -12.26 -29.36 -10.67
C ALA A 380 -12.01 -28.06 -9.87
N ILE A 381 -10.80 -27.89 -9.34
CA ILE A 381 -10.33 -26.63 -8.78
C ILE A 381 -9.58 -25.88 -9.86
N LYS A 382 -10.04 -24.67 -10.15
CA LYS A 382 -9.47 -23.86 -11.21
C LYS A 382 -8.23 -23.11 -10.72
N ILE A 383 -7.13 -23.29 -11.44
CA ILE A 383 -5.85 -22.65 -11.11
C ILE A 383 -5.47 -21.67 -12.21
N LEU A 384 -5.26 -20.41 -11.84
CA LEU A 384 -4.76 -19.36 -12.71
C LEU A 384 -3.34 -18.98 -12.31
N ILE A 385 -2.43 -18.98 -13.27
CA ILE A 385 -1.04 -18.55 -13.04
C ILE A 385 -0.86 -17.18 -13.68
N ILE A 386 -0.53 -16.18 -12.84
CA ILE A 386 -0.32 -14.80 -13.29
C ILE A 386 1.14 -14.42 -12.99
N ASP A 387 1.94 -14.28 -14.04
CA ASP A 387 3.31 -13.79 -13.89
C ASP A 387 3.36 -12.30 -13.64
N TYR A 388 4.41 -11.83 -12.97
CA TYR A 388 4.60 -10.41 -12.69
C TYR A 388 4.47 -9.53 -13.94
N LYS A 389 5.05 -9.95 -15.05
CA LYS A 389 5.02 -9.22 -16.34
C LYS A 389 3.76 -9.45 -17.17
N SER A 390 2.96 -10.44 -16.85
CA SER A 390 1.75 -10.75 -17.61
C SER A 390 0.69 -9.69 -17.45
N SER A 391 -0.12 -9.52 -18.49
CA SER A 391 -1.32 -8.68 -18.45
C SER A 391 -2.38 -9.34 -17.57
N ILE A 392 -2.75 -8.68 -16.48
CA ILE A 392 -3.83 -9.14 -15.58
C ILE A 392 -5.16 -9.20 -16.34
N LYS A 393 -5.44 -8.18 -17.16
CA LYS A 393 -6.67 -8.11 -17.96
C LYS A 393 -6.78 -9.31 -18.87
N GLU A 394 -5.77 -9.60 -19.69
CA GLU A 394 -5.81 -10.69 -20.66
C GLU A 394 -6.00 -12.06 -19.99
N ILE A 395 -5.31 -12.33 -18.88
CA ILE A 395 -5.41 -13.64 -18.21
C ILE A 395 -6.78 -13.81 -17.54
N LEU A 396 -7.31 -12.78 -16.87
CA LEU A 396 -8.59 -12.89 -16.21
C LEU A 396 -9.77 -12.91 -17.21
N GLU A 397 -9.64 -12.23 -18.35
CA GLU A 397 -10.67 -12.20 -19.41
C GLU A 397 -10.61 -13.44 -20.33
N ALA A 398 -9.43 -13.99 -20.58
CA ALA A 398 -9.26 -15.22 -21.36
C ALA A 398 -9.69 -16.49 -20.60
N TYR A 399 -10.04 -16.33 -19.33
CA TYR A 399 -10.45 -17.43 -18.47
C TYR A 399 -11.85 -17.91 -18.88
N HIS A 400 -11.90 -18.90 -19.77
CA HIS A 400 -13.12 -19.63 -20.16
C HIS A 400 -13.31 -20.86 -19.27
N GLU A 401 -14.56 -21.22 -19.03
CA GLU A 401 -14.95 -22.41 -18.25
C GLU A 401 -14.45 -23.72 -18.87
#